data_693addf7a0c8d2410398d9ba17fbfe32
#
_entry.id   693addf7a0c8d2410398d9ba17fbfe32
#
_cell.length_a   1.000
_cell.length_b   1.000
_cell.length_c   1.000
_cell.angle_alpha   90.00
_cell.angle_beta   90.00
_cell.angle_gamma   90.00
#
_symmetry.space_group_name_H-M   'P 1'
#
loop_
_entity.id
_entity.type
_entity.pdbx_description
1 polymer ?
#
loop_
_entity_poly.entity_id
_entity_poly.type
_entity_poly.pdbx_seq_one_letter_code
_entity_poly.pdbx_strand_id
1 'polypeptide(L)'
;MATTRKATRLKEPVKVRTKKLADGSESYYLDIYMDGKRSYEFLKLYLLPEINPMIKEQNRAIKAAVEAIKSKRIIELTHSKAGLKKTSVRSKMLLDDWMETYLAEQERKGARGLKLLRTVCRMLPLYRKKVRMQEIDKEWCLDFIDWIQHTYKTRWGKPLSPKSAADYVGYFSTALNAAVRAEVIPENPIMTLAATERIKVPESKREYLTIDEIKVLIDTECPREDVKRAYLFSCYCGLRLSDVYALRWKDIILDGEQYRMSTVMKKTTTPIYLPLSRHAIRWLPERNG
;
A
#
# COMPACT_ATOMS: atom_id res chain seq x y z
N MET A 1 50.22 -38.37 -27.94
CA MET A 1 50.36 -37.04 -27.27
C MET A 1 48.97 -36.63 -26.75
N ALA A 2 48.81 -36.66 -25.44
CA ALA A 2 47.55 -36.31 -24.79
C ALA A 2 47.45 -34.79 -24.63
N THR A 3 46.50 -34.16 -25.30
CA THR A 3 46.23 -32.72 -25.22
C THR A 3 45.51 -32.43 -23.91
N THR A 4 46.21 -31.84 -22.95
CA THR A 4 45.66 -31.40 -21.66
C THR A 4 44.64 -30.29 -21.92
N ARG A 5 43.35 -30.57 -21.77
CA ARG A 5 42.28 -29.56 -21.80
C ARG A 5 42.49 -28.59 -20.63
N LYS A 6 42.80 -27.32 -20.91
CA LYS A 6 42.83 -26.23 -19.94
C LYS A 6 41.45 -26.15 -19.28
N ALA A 7 41.39 -26.36 -17.97
CA ALA A 7 40.20 -26.19 -17.17
C ALA A 7 39.70 -24.75 -17.33
N THR A 8 38.50 -24.61 -17.88
CA THR A 8 37.84 -23.30 -18.05
C THR A 8 37.50 -22.77 -16.66
N ARG A 9 38.24 -21.78 -16.19
CA ARG A 9 37.97 -21.11 -14.90
C ARG A 9 36.57 -20.50 -14.97
N LEU A 10 35.61 -21.01 -14.20
CA LEU A 10 34.29 -20.43 -14.06
C LEU A 10 34.44 -18.98 -13.59
N LYS A 11 33.98 -18.02 -14.39
CA LYS A 11 33.99 -16.60 -14.03
C LYS A 11 32.97 -16.38 -12.90
N GLU A 12 33.43 -15.89 -11.75
CA GLU A 12 32.53 -15.49 -10.66
C GLU A 12 31.52 -14.43 -11.17
N PRO A 13 30.20 -14.64 -10.95
CA PRO A 13 29.15 -13.72 -11.42
C PRO A 13 29.11 -12.41 -10.65
N VAL A 14 29.72 -12.35 -9.45
CA VAL A 14 29.72 -11.18 -8.57
C VAL A 14 31.15 -10.82 -8.19
N LYS A 15 31.55 -9.57 -8.45
CA LYS A 15 32.85 -9.02 -8.06
C LYS A 15 32.66 -7.85 -7.12
N VAL A 16 33.45 -7.81 -6.04
CA VAL A 16 33.55 -6.62 -5.18
C VAL A 16 34.46 -5.60 -5.84
N ARG A 17 34.02 -4.36 -5.87
CA ARG A 17 34.80 -3.22 -6.33
C ARG A 17 34.66 -2.05 -5.38
N THR A 18 35.61 -1.12 -5.43
CA THR A 18 35.58 0.14 -4.70
C THR A 18 35.55 1.32 -5.66
N LYS A 19 34.95 2.42 -5.20
CA LYS A 19 34.98 3.71 -5.86
C LYS A 19 35.53 4.75 -4.88
N LYS A 20 36.62 5.43 -5.25
CA LYS A 20 37.21 6.52 -4.46
C LYS A 20 36.27 7.70 -4.38
N LEU A 21 36.14 8.28 -3.21
CA LEU A 21 35.36 9.47 -2.92
C LEU A 21 36.29 10.68 -2.68
N ALA A 22 35.75 11.89 -2.74
CA ALA A 22 36.51 13.13 -2.62
C ALA A 22 37.16 13.33 -1.24
N ASP A 23 36.62 12.69 -0.21
CA ASP A 23 37.12 12.71 1.18
C ASP A 23 38.26 11.70 1.44
N GLY A 24 38.72 10.98 0.42
CA GLY A 24 39.76 9.96 0.53
C GLY A 24 39.24 8.60 0.97
N SER A 25 37.97 8.43 1.27
CA SER A 25 37.34 7.16 1.57
C SER A 25 37.02 6.37 0.29
N GLU A 26 36.77 5.06 0.40
CA GLU A 26 36.37 4.21 -0.72
C GLU A 26 35.02 3.57 -0.46
N SER A 27 34.04 3.76 -1.36
CA SER A 27 32.72 3.14 -1.28
C SER A 27 32.71 1.78 -1.96
N TYR A 28 32.22 0.75 -1.28
CA TYR A 28 32.07 -0.59 -1.84
C TYR A 28 30.82 -0.74 -2.69
N TYR A 29 30.94 -1.47 -3.80
CA TYR A 29 29.82 -1.92 -4.62
C TYR A 29 30.09 -3.32 -5.21
N LEU A 30 29.02 -4.04 -5.52
CA LEU A 30 29.05 -5.29 -6.25
C LEU A 30 28.89 -5.02 -7.74
N ASP A 31 29.79 -5.56 -8.54
CA ASP A 31 29.74 -5.60 -10.02
C ASP A 31 29.21 -6.98 -10.40
N ILE A 32 27.94 -7.04 -10.79
CA ILE A 32 27.20 -8.27 -11.08
C ILE A 32 27.07 -8.43 -12.59
N TYR A 33 27.55 -9.54 -13.14
CA TYR A 33 27.37 -9.89 -14.53
C TYR A 33 26.66 -11.23 -14.66
N MET A 34 25.43 -11.20 -15.18
CA MET A 34 24.57 -12.36 -15.32
C MET A 34 23.75 -12.28 -16.61
N ASP A 35 23.66 -13.39 -17.35
CA ASP A 35 22.85 -13.55 -18.56
C ASP A 35 23.05 -12.41 -19.60
N GLY A 36 24.31 -11.99 -19.78
CA GLY A 36 24.67 -10.93 -20.74
C GLY A 36 24.42 -9.50 -20.24
N LYS A 37 23.85 -9.33 -19.05
CA LYS A 37 23.57 -8.02 -18.44
C LYS A 37 24.52 -7.73 -17.28
N ARG A 38 24.95 -6.48 -17.19
CA ARG A 38 25.80 -5.98 -16.11
C ARG A 38 25.03 -5.00 -15.25
N SER A 39 25.09 -5.17 -13.93
CA SER A 39 24.45 -4.28 -12.95
C SER A 39 25.39 -3.99 -11.80
N TYR A 40 25.14 -2.88 -11.11
CA TYR A 40 25.95 -2.42 -9.97
C TYR A 40 25.04 -2.22 -8.76
N GLU A 41 25.48 -2.77 -7.61
CA GLU A 41 24.75 -2.66 -6.34
C GLU A 41 25.67 -2.00 -5.29
N PHE A 42 25.37 -0.77 -4.89
CA PHE A 42 26.13 -0.02 -3.90
C PHE A 42 25.76 -0.47 -2.48
N LEU A 43 26.78 -0.88 -1.70
CA LEU A 43 26.58 -1.49 -0.38
C LEU A 43 26.44 -0.46 0.74
N LYS A 44 26.71 0.82 0.48
CA LYS A 44 26.81 1.88 1.51
C LYS A 44 27.78 1.54 2.65
N LEU A 45 28.82 0.78 2.35
CA LEU A 45 29.95 0.45 3.22
C LEU A 45 31.19 1.16 2.69
N TYR A 46 31.95 1.76 3.58
CA TYR A 46 33.06 2.65 3.22
C TYR A 46 34.33 2.23 3.92
N LEU A 47 35.45 2.20 3.19
CA LEU A 47 36.79 2.14 3.78
C LEU A 47 37.27 3.54 4.10
N LEU A 48 37.68 3.73 5.32
CA LEU A 48 38.28 4.99 5.76
C LEU A 48 39.83 4.95 5.61
N PRO A 49 40.47 6.10 5.36
CA PRO A 49 41.94 6.18 5.36
C PRO A 49 42.52 5.68 6.70
N GLU A 50 43.49 4.78 6.64
CA GLU A 50 44.07 4.13 7.83
C GLU A 50 45.03 5.08 8.60
N ILE A 51 44.45 6.00 9.39
CA ILE A 51 45.19 7.00 10.16
C ILE A 51 45.59 6.47 11.55
N ASN A 52 44.84 5.49 12.10
CA ASN A 52 45.05 4.93 13.41
C ASN A 52 44.70 3.44 13.47
N PRO A 53 45.17 2.67 14.51
CA PRO A 53 44.88 1.25 14.65
C PRO A 53 43.39 0.90 14.75
N MET A 54 42.57 1.78 15.32
CA MET A 54 41.11 1.58 15.48
C MET A 54 40.41 1.59 14.13
N ILE A 55 40.78 2.50 13.24
CA ILE A 55 40.23 2.56 11.86
C ILE A 55 40.67 1.33 11.08
N LYS A 56 41.87 0.82 11.29
CA LYS A 56 42.35 -0.41 10.65
C LYS A 56 41.50 -1.61 11.04
N GLU A 57 41.11 -1.73 12.30
CA GLU A 57 40.25 -2.82 12.78
C GLU A 57 38.81 -2.66 12.25
N GLN A 58 38.28 -1.44 12.23
CA GLN A 58 36.99 -1.12 11.61
C GLN A 58 36.97 -1.47 10.11
N ASN A 59 38.01 -1.12 9.37
CA ASN A 59 38.19 -1.48 7.96
C ASN A 59 38.23 -2.99 7.76
N ARG A 60 38.85 -3.74 8.68
CA ARG A 60 38.87 -5.21 8.65
C ARG A 60 37.48 -5.80 8.82
N ALA A 61 36.69 -5.29 9.76
CA ALA A 61 35.30 -5.70 9.97
C ALA A 61 34.43 -5.39 8.73
N ILE A 62 34.60 -4.22 8.12
CA ILE A 62 33.91 -3.84 6.88
C ILE A 62 34.26 -4.77 5.72
N LYS A 63 35.55 -5.12 5.53
CA LYS A 63 35.98 -6.08 4.50
C LYS A 63 35.33 -7.45 4.71
N ALA A 64 35.26 -7.93 5.94
CA ALA A 64 34.60 -9.20 6.27
C ALA A 64 33.09 -9.17 5.97
N ALA A 65 32.41 -8.05 6.31
CA ALA A 65 31.00 -7.85 6.02
C ALA A 65 30.73 -7.82 4.50
N VAL A 66 31.59 -7.17 3.71
CA VAL A 66 31.48 -7.12 2.24
C VAL A 66 31.61 -8.50 1.62
N GLU A 67 32.55 -9.31 2.06
CA GLU A 67 32.71 -10.70 1.56
C GLU A 67 31.51 -11.59 1.96
N ALA A 68 30.95 -11.41 3.15
CA ALA A 68 29.72 -12.11 3.55
C ALA A 68 28.53 -11.72 2.67
N ILE A 69 28.37 -10.42 2.34
CA ILE A 69 27.34 -9.93 1.43
C ILE A 69 27.53 -10.49 0.01
N LYS A 70 28.79 -10.49 -0.51
CA LYS A 70 29.12 -11.08 -1.81
C LYS A 70 28.73 -12.56 -1.85
N SER A 71 29.12 -13.34 -0.85
CA SER A 71 28.82 -14.77 -0.75
C SER A 71 27.32 -15.03 -0.72
N LYS A 72 26.56 -14.25 0.06
CA LYS A 72 25.10 -14.31 0.09
C LYS A 72 24.51 -14.01 -1.28
N ARG A 73 25.02 -12.99 -1.98
CA ARG A 73 24.53 -12.60 -3.30
C ARG A 73 24.81 -13.65 -4.38
N ILE A 74 25.97 -14.30 -4.34
CA ILE A 74 26.29 -15.42 -5.22
C ILE A 74 25.33 -16.58 -5.01
N ILE A 75 25.02 -16.93 -3.76
CA ILE A 75 24.06 -17.98 -3.41
C ILE A 75 22.66 -17.62 -3.95
N GLU A 76 22.19 -16.40 -3.75
CA GLU A 76 20.89 -15.93 -4.25
C GLU A 76 20.79 -16.02 -5.78
N LEU A 77 21.83 -15.58 -6.49
CA LEU A 77 21.89 -15.64 -7.96
C LEU A 77 21.97 -17.07 -8.49
N THR A 78 22.73 -17.94 -7.80
CA THR A 78 22.83 -19.36 -8.17
C THR A 78 21.52 -20.08 -7.93
N HIS A 79 20.82 -19.81 -6.83
CA HIS A 79 19.50 -20.35 -6.54
C HIS A 79 18.45 -19.85 -7.55
N SER A 80 18.53 -18.60 -7.98
CA SER A 80 17.67 -18.05 -9.03
C SER A 80 17.89 -18.75 -10.36
N LYS A 81 19.14 -19.01 -10.75
CA LYS A 81 19.49 -19.77 -11.97
C LYS A 81 19.06 -21.24 -11.92
N ALA A 82 19.13 -21.86 -10.77
CA ALA A 82 18.73 -23.26 -10.57
C ALA A 82 17.21 -23.43 -10.47
N GLY A 83 16.41 -22.35 -10.59
CA GLY A 83 14.96 -22.41 -10.38
C GLY A 83 14.56 -22.73 -8.93
N LEU A 84 15.53 -22.80 -8.03
CA LEU A 84 15.32 -23.00 -6.60
C LEU A 84 14.85 -21.68 -5.98
N LYS A 85 13.60 -21.30 -6.25
CA LYS A 85 12.93 -20.29 -5.43
C LYS A 85 13.02 -20.78 -3.99
N LYS A 86 13.44 -19.92 -3.07
CA LYS A 86 13.38 -20.22 -1.62
C LYS A 86 11.92 -20.52 -1.27
N THR A 87 11.57 -21.80 -1.35
CA THR A 87 10.26 -22.26 -0.90
C THR A 87 10.36 -22.33 0.62
N SER A 88 10.00 -21.26 1.31
CA SER A 88 9.92 -21.31 2.76
C SER A 88 8.88 -22.38 3.16
N VAL A 89 9.07 -23.04 4.29
CA VAL A 89 8.05 -23.98 4.82
C VAL A 89 6.70 -23.28 4.93
N ARG A 90 6.70 -21.97 5.18
CA ARG A 90 5.51 -21.10 5.24
C ARG A 90 4.82 -20.91 3.87
N SER A 91 5.51 -21.08 2.73
CA SER A 91 4.89 -20.97 1.41
C SER A 91 3.90 -22.10 1.10
N LYS A 92 3.93 -23.18 1.85
CA LYS A 92 2.94 -24.28 1.81
C LYS A 92 1.63 -23.94 2.55
N MET A 93 1.61 -22.83 3.31
CA MET A 93 0.41 -22.31 3.97
C MET A 93 -0.69 -22.05 2.95
N LEU A 94 -1.93 -22.30 3.31
CA LEU A 94 -3.07 -21.97 2.46
C LEU A 94 -3.29 -20.45 2.42
N LEU A 95 -3.77 -19.96 1.29
CA LEU A 95 -4.14 -18.56 1.12
C LEU A 95 -5.20 -18.14 2.15
N ASP A 96 -6.19 -19.01 2.39
CA ASP A 96 -7.26 -18.71 3.36
C ASP A 96 -6.69 -18.53 4.77
N ASP A 97 -5.79 -19.42 5.22
CA ASP A 97 -5.13 -19.33 6.54
C ASP A 97 -4.28 -18.06 6.67
N TRP A 98 -3.58 -17.69 5.59
CA TRP A 98 -2.83 -16.42 5.56
C TRP A 98 -3.75 -15.21 5.69
N MET A 99 -4.84 -15.18 4.92
CA MET A 99 -5.77 -14.05 4.93
C MET A 99 -6.48 -13.91 6.28
N GLU A 100 -6.83 -15.00 6.94
CA GLU A 100 -7.40 -14.99 8.30
C GLU A 100 -6.38 -14.47 9.32
N THR A 101 -5.14 -14.96 9.27
CA THR A 101 -4.05 -14.47 10.13
C THR A 101 -3.82 -12.97 9.93
N TYR A 102 -3.76 -12.52 8.69
CA TYR A 102 -3.58 -11.13 8.36
C TYR A 102 -4.75 -10.26 8.82
N LEU A 103 -5.99 -10.72 8.63
CA LEU A 103 -7.20 -10.02 9.09
C LEU A 103 -7.19 -9.86 10.61
N ALA A 104 -6.92 -10.93 11.36
CA ALA A 104 -6.85 -10.90 12.82
C ALA A 104 -5.77 -9.92 13.31
N GLU A 105 -4.62 -9.86 12.64
CA GLU A 105 -3.58 -8.89 12.95
C GLU A 105 -4.04 -7.43 12.73
N GLN A 106 -4.73 -7.16 11.61
CA GLN A 106 -5.26 -5.83 11.32
C GLN A 106 -6.38 -5.43 12.31
N GLU A 107 -7.22 -6.37 12.73
CA GLU A 107 -8.24 -6.14 13.76
C GLU A 107 -7.60 -5.77 15.11
N ARG A 108 -6.59 -6.51 15.53
CA ARG A 108 -5.84 -6.20 16.76
C ARG A 108 -5.17 -4.81 16.72
N LYS A 109 -4.72 -4.37 15.54
CA LYS A 109 -4.13 -3.04 15.34
C LYS A 109 -5.16 -1.91 15.23
N GLY A 110 -6.46 -2.21 15.24
CA GLY A 110 -7.51 -1.22 15.01
C GLY A 110 -7.47 -0.57 13.64
N ALA A 111 -7.01 -1.30 12.61
CA ALA A 111 -6.84 -0.78 11.27
C ALA A 111 -8.17 -0.33 10.65
N ARG A 112 -8.11 0.69 9.78
CA ARG A 112 -9.27 1.13 9.01
C ARG A 112 -9.48 0.23 7.78
N GLY A 113 -10.71 0.20 7.25
CA GLY A 113 -11.01 -0.55 6.02
C GLY A 113 -11.25 -2.05 6.21
N LEU A 114 -11.36 -2.54 7.45
CA LEU A 114 -11.57 -3.97 7.76
C LEU A 114 -12.79 -4.57 7.04
N LYS A 115 -13.83 -3.77 6.76
CA LYS A 115 -15.01 -4.25 6.03
C LYS A 115 -14.66 -4.76 4.63
N LEU A 116 -13.80 -4.04 3.91
CA LEU A 116 -13.35 -4.46 2.57
C LEU A 116 -12.41 -5.66 2.66
N LEU A 117 -11.49 -5.67 3.61
CA LEU A 117 -10.60 -6.82 3.83
C LEU A 117 -11.40 -8.09 4.16
N ARG A 118 -12.39 -8.04 5.06
CA ARG A 118 -13.28 -9.16 5.35
C ARG A 118 -14.05 -9.63 4.11
N THR A 119 -14.40 -8.71 3.20
CA THR A 119 -15.06 -9.08 1.94
C THR A 119 -14.09 -9.83 1.04
N VAL A 120 -12.84 -9.40 0.93
CA VAL A 120 -11.80 -10.11 0.16
C VAL A 120 -11.56 -11.50 0.73
N CYS A 121 -11.42 -11.66 2.06
CA CYS A 121 -11.27 -12.97 2.70
C CYS A 121 -12.42 -13.94 2.36
N ARG A 122 -13.66 -13.44 2.27
CA ARG A 122 -14.82 -14.25 1.88
C ARG A 122 -14.90 -14.54 0.39
N MET A 123 -14.33 -13.68 -0.44
CA MET A 123 -14.37 -13.78 -1.90
C MET A 123 -13.34 -14.77 -2.44
N LEU A 124 -12.14 -14.82 -1.90
CA LEU A 124 -11.05 -15.66 -2.37
C LEU A 124 -11.43 -17.17 -2.42
N PRO A 125 -12.07 -17.77 -1.38
CA PRO A 125 -12.53 -19.17 -1.45
C PRO A 125 -13.65 -19.42 -2.46
N LEU A 126 -14.39 -18.37 -2.89
CA LEU A 126 -15.38 -18.49 -3.96
C LEU A 126 -14.74 -18.58 -5.34
N TYR A 127 -13.57 -17.95 -5.49
CA TYR A 127 -12.80 -18.05 -6.73
C TYR A 127 -12.08 -19.38 -6.84
N ARG A 128 -11.19 -19.70 -5.92
CA ARG A 128 -10.48 -21.00 -5.85
C ARG A 128 -10.26 -21.40 -4.39
N LYS A 129 -10.60 -22.64 -4.06
CA LYS A 129 -10.43 -23.22 -2.71
C LYS A 129 -9.05 -23.88 -2.57
N LYS A 130 -8.53 -23.89 -1.35
CA LYS A 130 -7.31 -24.63 -0.96
C LYS A 130 -6.07 -24.24 -1.77
N VAL A 131 -5.96 -22.99 -2.19
CA VAL A 131 -4.80 -22.44 -2.89
C VAL A 131 -3.65 -22.27 -1.88
N ARG A 132 -2.46 -22.71 -2.24
CA ARG A 132 -1.26 -22.47 -1.43
C ARG A 132 -0.63 -21.15 -1.82
N MET A 133 0.01 -20.47 -0.85
CA MET A 133 0.67 -19.19 -1.08
C MET A 133 1.73 -19.23 -2.20
N GLN A 134 2.39 -20.38 -2.40
CA GLN A 134 3.37 -20.57 -3.47
C GLN A 134 2.76 -20.72 -4.88
N GLU A 135 1.45 -20.97 -4.97
CA GLU A 135 0.72 -21.14 -6.24
C GLU A 135 0.20 -19.80 -6.77
N ILE A 136 0.32 -18.74 -5.96
CA ILE A 136 -0.10 -17.40 -6.34
C ILE A 136 1.03 -16.76 -7.15
N ASP A 137 0.95 -16.90 -8.46
CA ASP A 137 1.86 -16.28 -9.42
C ASP A 137 1.15 -15.17 -10.21
N LYS A 138 1.83 -14.63 -11.22
CA LYS A 138 1.28 -13.58 -12.08
C LYS A 138 0.02 -14.05 -12.81
N GLU A 139 0.02 -15.25 -13.35
CA GLU A 139 -1.09 -15.82 -14.14
C GLU A 139 -2.33 -16.01 -13.23
N TRP A 140 -2.13 -16.59 -12.05
CA TRP A 140 -3.18 -16.70 -11.04
C TRP A 140 -3.83 -15.35 -10.70
N CYS A 141 -3.01 -14.28 -10.58
CA CYS A 141 -3.49 -12.93 -10.29
C CYS A 141 -4.29 -12.32 -11.45
N LEU A 142 -3.87 -12.58 -12.69
CA LEU A 142 -4.61 -12.15 -13.89
C LEU A 142 -5.96 -12.84 -14.00
N ASP A 143 -6.01 -14.15 -13.79
CA ASP A 143 -7.25 -14.93 -13.75
C ASP A 143 -8.20 -14.45 -12.64
N PHE A 144 -7.65 -14.13 -11.46
CA PHE A 144 -8.45 -13.57 -10.36
C PHE A 144 -9.03 -12.20 -10.71
N ILE A 145 -8.25 -11.34 -11.38
CA ILE A 145 -8.71 -10.01 -11.85
C ILE A 145 -9.82 -10.18 -12.89
N ASP A 146 -9.67 -11.09 -13.83
CA ASP A 146 -10.70 -11.37 -14.82
C ASP A 146 -11.98 -11.91 -14.17
N TRP A 147 -11.85 -12.89 -13.27
CA TRP A 147 -12.98 -13.44 -12.56
C TRP A 147 -13.74 -12.40 -11.73
N ILE A 148 -13.04 -11.50 -11.02
CA ILE A 148 -13.68 -10.48 -10.19
C ILE A 148 -14.44 -9.45 -11.01
N GLN A 149 -13.98 -9.17 -12.25
CA GLN A 149 -14.61 -8.21 -13.16
C GLN A 149 -15.80 -8.80 -13.91
N HIS A 150 -15.73 -10.05 -14.35
CA HIS A 150 -16.68 -10.61 -15.30
C HIS A 150 -17.58 -11.70 -14.69
N THR A 151 -17.11 -12.44 -13.72
CA THR A 151 -17.83 -13.62 -13.19
C THR A 151 -18.44 -13.34 -11.82
N TYR A 152 -17.71 -12.69 -10.93
CA TYR A 152 -18.18 -12.45 -9.58
C TYR A 152 -19.41 -11.54 -9.55
N LYS A 153 -20.41 -11.95 -8.76
CA LYS A 153 -21.62 -11.15 -8.50
C LYS A 153 -21.79 -10.90 -7.01
N THR A 154 -22.26 -9.71 -6.68
CA THR A 154 -22.62 -9.33 -5.32
C THR A 154 -23.80 -10.17 -4.81
N ARG A 155 -24.09 -10.10 -3.51
CA ARG A 155 -25.27 -10.73 -2.90
C ARG A 155 -26.61 -10.35 -3.55
N TRP A 156 -26.65 -9.28 -4.32
CA TRP A 156 -27.82 -8.83 -5.07
C TRP A 156 -27.79 -9.25 -6.55
N GLY A 157 -26.89 -10.14 -6.93
CA GLY A 157 -26.76 -10.62 -8.32
C GLY A 157 -26.13 -9.60 -9.29
N LYS A 158 -25.67 -8.45 -8.83
CA LYS A 158 -25.07 -7.40 -9.66
C LYS A 158 -23.55 -7.57 -9.78
N PRO A 159 -22.95 -7.27 -10.95
CA PRO A 159 -21.50 -7.21 -11.09
C PRO A 159 -20.92 -6.11 -10.20
N LEU A 160 -19.63 -6.19 -9.93
CA LEU A 160 -18.90 -5.12 -9.24
C LEU A 160 -18.65 -3.93 -10.18
N SER A 161 -18.67 -2.73 -9.61
CA SER A 161 -18.11 -1.58 -10.31
C SER A 161 -16.60 -1.73 -10.47
N PRO A 162 -15.99 -1.19 -11.54
CA PRO A 162 -14.53 -1.24 -11.72
C PRO A 162 -13.77 -0.68 -10.52
N LYS A 163 -14.29 0.36 -9.87
CA LYS A 163 -13.70 0.94 -8.65
C LYS A 163 -13.70 -0.06 -7.50
N SER A 164 -14.84 -0.74 -7.27
CA SER A 164 -14.92 -1.75 -6.18
C SER A 164 -14.02 -2.95 -6.44
N ALA A 165 -13.95 -3.42 -7.69
CA ALA A 165 -13.06 -4.50 -8.08
C ALA A 165 -11.59 -4.11 -7.87
N ALA A 166 -11.18 -2.91 -8.30
CA ALA A 166 -9.83 -2.39 -8.07
C ALA A 166 -9.48 -2.25 -6.58
N ASP A 167 -10.44 -1.78 -5.76
CA ASP A 167 -10.24 -1.68 -4.31
C ASP A 167 -10.02 -3.07 -3.68
N TYR A 168 -10.79 -4.09 -4.06
CA TYR A 168 -10.62 -5.46 -3.54
C TYR A 168 -9.28 -6.06 -3.95
N VAL A 169 -8.85 -5.88 -5.19
CA VAL A 169 -7.51 -6.30 -5.65
C VAL A 169 -6.42 -5.53 -4.88
N GLY A 170 -6.62 -4.25 -4.59
CA GLY A 170 -5.72 -3.44 -3.78
C GLY A 170 -5.57 -3.95 -2.34
N TYR A 171 -6.67 -4.33 -1.68
CA TYR A 171 -6.63 -4.95 -0.35
C TYR A 171 -5.94 -6.32 -0.37
N PHE A 172 -6.19 -7.13 -1.39
CA PHE A 172 -5.49 -8.39 -1.59
C PHE A 172 -3.99 -8.17 -1.81
N SER A 173 -3.60 -7.24 -2.67
CA SER A 173 -2.19 -6.86 -2.88
C SER A 173 -1.51 -6.41 -1.58
N THR A 174 -2.22 -5.67 -0.72
CA THR A 174 -1.70 -5.23 0.58
C THR A 174 -1.43 -6.42 1.51
N ALA A 175 -2.31 -7.43 1.51
CA ALA A 175 -2.12 -8.67 2.26
C ALA A 175 -0.94 -9.50 1.71
N LEU A 176 -0.75 -9.54 0.38
CA LEU A 176 0.42 -10.19 -0.23
C LEU A 176 1.72 -9.45 0.09
N ASN A 177 1.72 -8.10 0.13
CA ASN A 177 2.88 -7.34 0.61
C ASN A 177 3.23 -7.65 2.06
N ALA A 178 2.23 -7.90 2.90
CA ALA A 178 2.47 -8.38 4.27
C ALA A 178 3.07 -9.80 4.28
N ALA A 179 2.63 -10.68 3.36
CA ALA A 179 3.18 -12.02 3.19
C ALA A 179 4.67 -12.00 2.76
N VAL A 180 5.03 -11.04 1.90
CA VAL A 180 6.45 -10.82 1.53
C VAL A 180 7.27 -10.39 2.73
N ARG A 181 6.79 -9.42 3.53
CA ARG A 181 7.48 -8.99 4.76
C ARG A 181 7.60 -10.10 5.80
N ALA A 182 6.63 -11.02 5.85
CA ALA A 182 6.64 -12.19 6.74
C ALA A 182 7.43 -13.38 6.16
N GLU A 183 8.10 -13.20 5.01
CA GLU A 183 8.86 -14.23 4.29
C GLU A 183 8.03 -15.48 3.93
N VAL A 184 6.71 -15.33 3.77
CA VAL A 184 5.81 -16.39 3.33
C VAL A 184 5.93 -16.61 1.82
N ILE A 185 6.02 -15.52 1.06
CA ILE A 185 6.26 -15.53 -0.39
C ILE A 185 7.45 -14.60 -0.72
N PRO A 186 8.19 -14.85 -1.81
CA PRO A 186 9.38 -14.06 -2.16
C PRO A 186 9.05 -12.66 -2.68
N GLU A 187 7.93 -12.52 -3.39
CA GLU A 187 7.49 -11.28 -4.03
C GLU A 187 5.96 -11.24 -4.13
N ASN A 188 5.39 -10.04 -4.32
CA ASN A 188 3.97 -9.87 -4.57
C ASN A 188 3.70 -9.89 -6.09
N PRO A 189 3.03 -10.92 -6.64
CA PRO A 189 2.84 -11.03 -8.07
C PRO A 189 1.92 -9.93 -8.66
N ILE A 190 1.02 -9.34 -7.87
CA ILE A 190 0.19 -8.20 -8.33
C ILE A 190 1.05 -6.98 -8.66
N MET A 191 2.16 -6.80 -7.96
CA MET A 191 3.07 -5.67 -8.20
C MET A 191 3.83 -5.80 -9.52
N THR A 192 3.96 -7.00 -10.06
CA THR A 192 4.62 -7.26 -11.36
C THR A 192 3.71 -7.01 -12.56
N LEU A 193 2.41 -6.78 -12.33
CA LEU A 193 1.43 -6.49 -13.38
C LEU A 193 1.72 -5.14 -14.05
N ALA A 194 1.72 -5.14 -15.38
CA ALA A 194 1.79 -3.92 -16.18
C ALA A 194 0.55 -3.04 -15.95
N ALA A 195 0.64 -1.75 -16.24
CA ALA A 195 -0.48 -0.83 -16.09
C ALA A 195 -1.71 -1.24 -16.94
N THR A 196 -1.49 -1.87 -18.08
CA THR A 196 -2.54 -2.39 -18.97
C THR A 196 -3.23 -3.64 -18.45
N GLU A 197 -2.58 -4.39 -17.56
CA GLU A 197 -3.09 -5.62 -16.94
C GLU A 197 -3.90 -5.33 -15.67
N ARG A 198 -3.83 -4.09 -15.18
CA ARG A 198 -4.58 -3.65 -13.97
C ARG A 198 -5.98 -3.19 -14.34
N ILE A 199 -6.89 -3.27 -13.37
CA ILE A 199 -8.26 -2.80 -13.54
C ILE A 199 -8.26 -1.29 -13.80
N LYS A 200 -8.77 -0.89 -14.94
CA LYS A 200 -8.96 0.54 -15.28
C LYS A 200 -10.19 1.05 -14.54
N VAL A 201 -9.97 2.05 -13.71
CA VAL A 201 -11.06 2.75 -13.01
C VAL A 201 -11.40 4.00 -13.80
N PRO A 202 -12.61 4.09 -14.37
CA PRO A 202 -13.01 5.30 -15.08
C PRO A 202 -13.07 6.49 -14.12
N GLU A 203 -12.72 7.66 -14.61
CA GLU A 203 -12.91 8.90 -13.85
C GLU A 203 -14.38 9.11 -13.55
N SER A 204 -14.70 9.34 -12.27
CA SER A 204 -16.08 9.68 -11.89
C SER A 204 -16.30 11.17 -12.05
N LYS A 205 -17.27 11.54 -12.90
CA LYS A 205 -17.77 12.91 -12.94
C LYS A 205 -18.44 13.20 -11.59
N ARG A 206 -17.90 14.17 -10.87
CA ARG A 206 -18.54 14.64 -9.63
C ARG A 206 -19.65 15.61 -9.99
N GLU A 207 -20.84 15.28 -9.59
CA GLU A 207 -21.98 16.19 -9.67
C GLU A 207 -22.03 17.02 -8.39
N TYR A 208 -22.45 18.26 -8.52
CA TYR A 208 -22.64 19.20 -7.41
C TYR A 208 -23.88 20.04 -7.71
N LEU A 209 -24.52 20.53 -6.67
CA LEU A 209 -25.65 21.46 -6.80
C LEU A 209 -25.12 22.86 -7.08
N THR A 210 -25.71 23.51 -8.06
CA THR A 210 -25.53 24.94 -8.31
C THR A 210 -26.22 25.77 -7.22
N ILE A 211 -25.87 27.06 -7.14
CA ILE A 211 -26.49 27.95 -6.15
C ILE A 211 -28.01 28.05 -6.40
N ASP A 212 -28.44 28.03 -7.65
CA ASP A 212 -29.89 28.15 -7.98
C ASP A 212 -30.64 26.86 -7.62
N GLU A 213 -30.03 25.69 -7.80
CA GLU A 213 -30.58 24.41 -7.31
C GLU A 213 -30.69 24.39 -5.77
N ILE A 214 -29.67 24.95 -5.07
CA ILE A 214 -29.74 25.10 -3.61
C ILE A 214 -30.90 26.01 -3.19
N LYS A 215 -31.17 27.12 -3.91
CA LYS A 215 -32.33 27.98 -3.66
C LYS A 215 -33.66 27.23 -3.83
N VAL A 216 -33.80 26.47 -4.92
CA VAL A 216 -34.97 25.61 -5.12
C VAL A 216 -35.15 24.62 -3.99
N LEU A 217 -34.04 23.99 -3.54
CA LEU A 217 -34.06 23.06 -2.40
C LEU A 217 -34.51 23.73 -1.09
N ILE A 218 -34.12 24.99 -0.86
CA ILE A 218 -34.58 25.78 0.30
C ILE A 218 -36.08 25.91 0.34
N ASP A 219 -36.68 26.14 -0.81
CA ASP A 219 -38.14 26.39 -0.94
C ASP A 219 -38.96 25.09 -1.06
N THR A 220 -38.29 23.95 -1.30
CA THR A 220 -38.92 22.63 -1.41
C THR A 220 -39.33 22.10 -0.03
N GLU A 221 -40.60 21.67 0.12
CA GLU A 221 -41.06 20.99 1.33
C GLU A 221 -40.30 19.68 1.57
N CYS A 222 -39.96 19.41 2.82
CA CYS A 222 -39.26 18.19 3.22
C CYS A 222 -39.92 17.64 4.49
N PRO A 223 -40.40 16.39 4.49
CA PRO A 223 -40.99 15.77 5.68
C PRO A 223 -40.02 15.67 6.87
N ARG A 224 -38.71 15.76 6.60
CA ARG A 224 -37.64 15.72 7.58
C ARG A 224 -36.85 17.03 7.55
N GLU A 225 -37.43 18.06 8.17
CA GLU A 225 -36.78 19.38 8.27
C GLU A 225 -35.43 19.36 8.94
N ASP A 226 -35.21 18.48 9.93
CA ASP A 226 -33.93 18.28 10.55
C ASP A 226 -32.85 17.84 9.55
N VAL A 227 -33.19 16.94 8.62
CA VAL A 227 -32.28 16.45 7.56
C VAL A 227 -32.03 17.55 6.54
N LYS A 228 -33.05 18.28 6.12
CA LYS A 228 -32.92 19.42 5.18
C LYS A 228 -31.99 20.48 5.76
N ARG A 229 -32.20 20.89 7.02
CA ARG A 229 -31.36 21.87 7.71
C ARG A 229 -29.90 21.41 7.79
N ALA A 230 -29.64 20.14 8.20
CA ALA A 230 -28.31 19.57 8.27
C ALA A 230 -27.63 19.53 6.90
N TYR A 231 -28.38 19.19 5.84
CA TYR A 231 -27.88 19.18 4.46
C TYR A 231 -27.48 20.57 3.99
N LEU A 232 -28.39 21.56 4.14
CA LEU A 232 -28.13 22.95 3.76
C LEU A 232 -26.98 23.55 4.58
N PHE A 233 -26.91 23.28 5.87
CA PHE A 233 -25.74 23.65 6.68
C PHE A 233 -24.43 23.09 6.08
N SER A 234 -24.43 21.81 5.70
CA SER A 234 -23.24 21.18 5.11
C SER A 234 -22.85 21.79 3.76
N CYS A 235 -23.81 22.23 2.94
CA CYS A 235 -23.55 22.94 1.68
C CYS A 235 -22.76 24.25 1.90
N TYR A 236 -23.02 24.96 3.00
CA TYR A 236 -22.39 26.25 3.29
C TYR A 236 -21.11 26.15 4.14
N CYS A 237 -20.85 25.01 4.78
CA CYS A 237 -19.64 24.83 5.59
C CYS A 237 -18.70 23.72 5.10
N GLY A 238 -19.10 22.94 4.08
CA GLY A 238 -18.27 21.88 3.50
C GLY A 238 -17.99 20.68 4.41
N LEU A 239 -18.75 20.54 5.51
CA LEU A 239 -18.60 19.39 6.41
C LEU A 239 -19.11 18.09 5.78
N ARG A 240 -18.44 16.99 6.10
CA ARG A 240 -18.95 15.65 5.76
C ARG A 240 -20.14 15.29 6.65
N LEU A 241 -21.03 14.45 6.15
CA LEU A 241 -22.20 13.98 6.91
C LEU A 241 -21.84 13.47 8.32
N SER A 242 -20.75 12.71 8.44
CA SER A 242 -20.26 12.21 9.74
C SER A 242 -19.87 13.31 10.73
N ASP A 243 -19.38 14.44 10.22
CA ASP A 243 -18.93 15.57 11.00
C ASP A 243 -20.10 16.45 11.39
N VAL A 244 -21.10 16.61 10.50
CA VAL A 244 -22.37 17.28 10.82
C VAL A 244 -23.11 16.55 11.94
N TYR A 245 -23.20 15.21 11.89
CA TYR A 245 -23.82 14.41 12.96
C TYR A 245 -23.07 14.47 14.29
N ALA A 246 -21.79 14.76 14.28
CA ALA A 246 -20.98 14.84 15.49
C ALA A 246 -20.93 16.25 16.10
N LEU A 247 -21.34 17.28 15.32
CA LEU A 247 -21.24 18.67 15.71
C LEU A 247 -22.14 18.96 16.93
N ARG A 248 -21.60 19.70 17.86
CA ARG A 248 -22.32 20.13 19.09
C ARG A 248 -22.23 21.63 19.25
N TRP A 249 -23.15 22.22 19.97
CA TRP A 249 -23.16 23.68 20.25
C TRP A 249 -21.88 24.17 20.92
N LYS A 250 -21.21 23.36 21.73
CA LYS A 250 -19.91 23.69 22.31
C LYS A 250 -18.78 23.87 21.30
N ASP A 251 -18.96 23.32 20.10
CA ASP A 251 -17.99 23.41 19.00
C ASP A 251 -18.19 24.67 18.16
N ILE A 252 -19.28 25.45 18.44
CA ILE A 252 -19.60 26.71 17.79
C ILE A 252 -19.35 27.85 18.76
N ILE A 253 -18.34 28.65 18.47
CA ILE A 253 -17.84 29.72 19.32
C ILE A 253 -18.11 31.07 18.65
N LEU A 254 -18.60 32.05 19.43
CA LEU A 254 -18.66 33.43 18.98
C LEU A 254 -17.31 34.08 19.25
N ASP A 255 -16.61 34.49 18.21
CA ASP A 255 -15.32 35.16 18.25
C ASP A 255 -15.49 36.58 17.71
N GLY A 256 -15.61 37.55 18.61
CA GLY A 256 -16.06 38.89 18.27
C GLY A 256 -17.50 38.88 17.74
N GLU A 257 -17.67 39.37 16.52
CA GLU A 257 -18.99 39.36 15.83
C GLU A 257 -19.21 38.16 14.92
N GLN A 258 -18.24 37.24 14.83
CA GLN A 258 -18.28 36.12 13.90
C GLN A 258 -18.38 34.78 14.60
N TYR A 259 -19.35 33.96 14.21
CA TYR A 259 -19.39 32.55 14.61
C TYR A 259 -18.31 31.75 13.93
N ARG A 260 -17.61 30.93 14.69
CA ARG A 260 -16.59 30.00 14.22
C ARG A 260 -16.89 28.59 14.74
N MET A 261 -16.57 27.61 13.93
CA MET A 261 -16.64 26.21 14.31
C MET A 261 -15.23 25.70 14.60
N SER A 262 -15.05 25.10 15.77
CA SER A 262 -13.82 24.42 16.20
C SER A 262 -14.14 22.96 16.51
N THR A 263 -13.75 22.03 15.66
CA THR A 263 -14.04 20.62 15.82
C THR A 263 -12.93 19.73 15.21
N VAL A 264 -12.99 18.44 15.47
CA VAL A 264 -12.06 17.45 14.92
C VAL A 264 -12.81 16.56 13.94
N MET A 265 -12.38 16.55 12.69
CA MET A 265 -12.99 15.72 11.64
C MET A 265 -12.88 14.23 11.96
N LYS A 266 -13.98 13.50 11.98
CA LYS A 266 -14.02 12.05 12.29
C LYS A 266 -13.15 11.20 11.35
N LYS A 267 -13.18 11.51 10.06
CA LYS A 267 -12.50 10.67 9.05
C LYS A 267 -10.98 10.85 9.08
N THR A 268 -10.50 12.07 9.26
CA THR A 268 -9.07 12.42 9.14
C THR A 268 -8.40 12.67 10.47
N THR A 269 -9.17 12.79 11.57
CA THR A 269 -8.70 13.20 12.90
C THR A 269 -7.98 14.56 12.87
N THR A 270 -8.31 15.40 11.87
CA THR A 270 -7.71 16.71 11.69
C THR A 270 -8.57 17.75 12.41
N PRO A 271 -8.01 18.58 13.30
CA PRO A 271 -8.71 19.72 13.85
C PRO A 271 -9.00 20.73 12.74
N ILE A 272 -10.18 21.28 12.74
CA ILE A 272 -10.59 22.37 11.83
C ILE A 272 -11.08 23.55 12.64
N TYR A 273 -10.75 24.73 12.16
CA TYR A 273 -11.21 26.00 12.67
C TYR A 273 -11.77 26.79 11.49
N LEU A 274 -13.10 26.83 11.38
CA LEU A 274 -13.79 27.36 10.21
C LEU A 274 -14.71 28.52 10.61
N PRO A 275 -14.57 29.74 10.03
CA PRO A 275 -15.54 30.80 10.18
C PRO A 275 -16.84 30.40 9.48
N LEU A 276 -17.97 30.58 10.16
CA LEU A 276 -19.28 30.28 9.61
C LEU A 276 -19.85 31.49 8.88
N SER A 277 -20.30 31.28 7.66
CA SER A 277 -21.04 32.32 6.90
C SER A 277 -22.41 32.57 7.51
N ARG A 278 -23.00 33.72 7.25
CA ARG A 278 -24.38 34.03 7.64
C ARG A 278 -25.40 33.01 7.08
N HIS A 279 -25.11 32.46 5.89
CA HIS A 279 -25.91 31.40 5.30
C HIS A 279 -25.81 30.08 6.07
N ALA A 280 -24.63 29.70 6.54
CA ALA A 280 -24.47 28.50 7.36
C ALA A 280 -25.21 28.66 8.71
N ILE A 281 -25.06 29.81 9.37
CA ILE A 281 -25.68 30.09 10.68
C ILE A 281 -27.19 29.96 10.63
N ARG A 282 -27.83 30.42 9.55
CA ARG A 282 -29.28 30.33 9.34
C ARG A 282 -29.83 28.90 9.46
N TRP A 283 -29.02 27.90 9.14
CA TRP A 283 -29.43 26.50 9.14
C TRP A 283 -29.05 25.74 10.42
N LEU A 284 -28.42 26.42 11.38
CA LEU A 284 -28.28 25.84 12.71
C LEU A 284 -29.62 25.71 13.40
N PRO A 285 -29.90 24.65 14.18
CA PRO A 285 -31.07 24.54 15.01
C PRO A 285 -31.06 25.63 16.10
N GLU A 286 -32.16 25.84 16.76
CA GLU A 286 -32.20 26.70 17.96
C GLU A 286 -31.34 26.06 19.08
N ARG A 287 -30.69 26.93 19.84
CA ARG A 287 -29.90 26.49 20.99
C ARG A 287 -30.84 26.29 22.17
N ASN A 288 -31.29 25.05 22.35
CA ASN A 288 -32.10 24.68 23.50
C ASN A 288 -31.17 24.30 24.67
N GLY A 289 -31.00 25.20 25.63
CA GLY A 289 -30.40 24.96 26.95
C GLY A 289 -28.91 24.66 26.96
#